data_79ef67caf36caae451478eef22972cec
#
_entry.id   79ef67caf36caae451478eef22972cec
#
_cell.length_a   1.000
_cell.length_b   1.000
_cell.length_c   1.000
_cell.angle_alpha   90.00
_cell.angle_beta   90.00
_cell.angle_gamma   90.00
#
_symmetry.space_group_name_H-M   'P 1'
#
loop_
_entity.id
_entity.type
_entity.pdbx_description
1 polymer ?
#
loop_
_entity_poly.entity_id
_entity_poly.type
_entity_poly.pdbx_seq_one_letter_code
_entity_poly.pdbx_strand_id
1 'polypeptide(L)'
;IKYKRTDSALTVRGQVGGRENKFVFSDSAEHFKAGDTRTLRLICGDTREAEALLKPNSVHLMVTDAPYGVQKGTAGRQDSIGGTIAAALPGWHSVLKPGGVLAISFNTHVTKRDALIRLMEKAGFEAVQTANLEHWVEQAISRDVILARKP
;
A
#
# COMPACT_ATOMS: atom_id res chain seq x y z
N ILE A 1 -12.94 -16.11 13.74
CA ILE A 1 -12.56 -17.30 12.96
C ILE A 1 -11.18 -17.73 13.45
N LYS A 2 -11.05 -18.98 13.89
CA LYS A 2 -9.76 -19.57 14.24
C LYS A 2 -9.21 -20.24 13.00
N TYR A 3 -8.13 -19.71 12.46
CA TYR A 3 -7.37 -20.40 11.42
C TYR A 3 -6.25 -21.21 12.07
N LYS A 4 -6.26 -22.50 11.91
CA LYS A 4 -5.16 -23.37 12.27
C LYS A 4 -4.56 -23.91 10.98
N ARG A 5 -3.38 -23.46 10.65
CA ARG A 5 -2.58 -24.06 9.60
C ARG A 5 -1.85 -25.26 10.21
N THR A 6 -2.09 -26.44 9.67
CA THR A 6 -1.58 -27.70 10.23
C THR A 6 -0.13 -27.99 9.83
N ASP A 7 0.37 -27.32 8.80
CA ASP A 7 1.67 -27.55 8.18
C ASP A 7 2.71 -26.45 8.49
N SER A 8 2.34 -25.46 9.28
CA SER A 8 3.25 -24.41 9.74
C SER A 8 2.95 -24.05 11.19
N ALA A 9 3.98 -23.66 11.91
CA ALA A 9 3.91 -23.24 13.31
C ALA A 9 3.15 -21.92 13.54
N LEU A 10 2.48 -21.39 12.54
CA LEU A 10 1.77 -20.12 12.61
C LEU A 10 0.48 -20.23 13.43
N THR A 11 0.43 -19.60 14.58
CA THR A 11 -0.79 -19.47 15.40
C THR A 11 -1.39 -18.09 15.17
N VAL A 12 -2.67 -18.07 14.76
CA VAL A 12 -3.40 -16.84 14.47
C VAL A 12 -4.64 -16.75 15.33
N ARG A 13 -4.86 -15.61 15.97
CA ARG A 13 -6.11 -15.25 16.62
C ARG A 13 -6.64 -13.97 15.97
N GLY A 14 -7.89 -13.95 15.54
CA GLY A 14 -8.47 -12.77 14.92
C GLY A 14 -9.98 -12.68 15.14
N GLN A 15 -10.49 -11.48 14.89
CA GLN A 15 -11.92 -11.19 14.85
C GLN A 15 -12.26 -10.70 13.44
N VAL A 16 -13.30 -11.27 12.84
CA VAL A 16 -13.80 -10.88 11.52
C VAL A 16 -15.12 -10.16 11.69
N GLY A 17 -15.24 -8.98 11.12
CA GLY A 17 -16.44 -8.17 11.11
C GLY A 17 -16.15 -6.67 11.00
N GLY A 18 -17.08 -5.92 10.41
CA GLY A 18 -16.96 -4.47 10.28
C GLY A 18 -15.88 -4.00 9.27
N ARG A 19 -15.48 -2.73 9.41
CA ARG A 19 -14.49 -2.08 8.52
C ARG A 19 -13.04 -2.46 8.83
N GLU A 20 -12.76 -2.99 9.99
CA GLU A 20 -11.43 -3.38 10.44
C GLU A 20 -11.43 -4.80 11.00
N ASN A 21 -10.43 -5.58 10.57
CA ASN A 21 -10.15 -6.90 11.11
C ASN A 21 -8.72 -6.89 11.66
N LYS A 22 -8.56 -7.37 12.89
CA LYS A 22 -7.27 -7.43 13.57
C LYS A 22 -6.92 -8.88 13.87
N PHE A 23 -5.72 -9.26 13.45
CA PHE A 23 -5.15 -10.58 13.70
C PHE A 23 -3.86 -10.44 14.50
N VAL A 24 -3.72 -11.30 15.51
CA VAL A 24 -2.47 -11.44 16.25
C VAL A 24 -1.89 -12.80 15.89
N PHE A 25 -0.63 -12.86 15.52
CA PHE A 25 0.03 -14.06 15.07
C PHE A 25 1.47 -14.16 15.58
N SER A 26 2.00 -15.37 15.53
CA SER A 26 3.40 -15.69 15.82
C SER A 26 3.87 -16.80 14.90
N ASP A 27 5.17 -16.99 14.79
CA ASP A 27 5.80 -18.05 14.00
C ASP A 27 5.67 -19.42 14.64
N SER A 28 5.39 -19.51 15.95
CA SER A 28 5.16 -20.75 16.67
C SER A 28 4.10 -20.62 17.76
N ALA A 29 3.55 -21.75 18.20
CA ALA A 29 2.64 -21.78 19.33
C ALA A 29 3.34 -21.44 20.66
N GLU A 30 4.62 -21.73 20.77
CA GLU A 30 5.43 -21.41 21.95
C GLU A 30 5.68 -19.91 22.07
N HIS A 31 6.11 -19.28 20.99
CA HIS A 31 6.27 -17.83 20.92
C HIS A 31 4.94 -17.10 21.13
N PHE A 32 3.83 -17.63 20.59
CA PHE A 32 2.53 -17.06 20.83
C PHE A 32 2.14 -17.07 22.32
N LYS A 33 2.39 -18.18 23.02
CA LYS A 33 2.14 -18.31 24.47
C LYS A 33 3.06 -17.40 25.30
N ALA A 34 4.29 -17.21 24.84
CA ALA A 34 5.26 -16.31 25.47
C ALA A 34 4.95 -14.83 25.25
N GLY A 35 3.95 -14.49 24.38
CA GLY A 35 3.63 -13.11 24.05
C GLY A 35 4.49 -12.48 22.95
N ASP A 36 5.38 -13.26 22.32
CA ASP A 36 6.12 -12.82 21.13
C ASP A 36 5.20 -12.90 19.92
N THR A 37 4.46 -11.82 19.71
CA THR A 37 3.40 -11.74 18.71
C THR A 37 3.55 -10.50 17.84
N ARG A 38 2.96 -10.60 16.63
CA ARG A 38 2.83 -9.51 15.66
C ARG A 38 1.36 -9.29 15.35
N THR A 39 1.05 -8.11 14.88
CA THR A 39 -0.33 -7.75 14.55
C THR A 39 -0.46 -7.47 13.06
N LEU A 40 -1.50 -8.04 12.44
CA LEU A 40 -1.99 -7.68 11.12
C LEU A 40 -3.34 -6.97 11.29
N ARG A 41 -3.50 -5.82 10.63
CA ARG A 41 -4.77 -5.10 10.52
C ARG A 41 -5.20 -5.09 9.06
N LEU A 42 -6.41 -5.54 8.78
CA LEU A 42 -7.04 -5.40 7.48
C LEU A 42 -8.14 -4.36 7.60
N ILE A 43 -8.03 -3.29 6.84
CA ILE A 43 -8.94 -2.15 6.90
C ILE A 43 -9.56 -1.97 5.52
N CYS A 44 -10.90 -2.00 5.45
CA CYS A 44 -11.64 -1.62 4.26
C CYS A 44 -11.96 -0.13 4.34
N GLY A 45 -11.28 0.69 3.52
CA GLY A 45 -11.41 2.13 3.58
C GLY A 45 -10.75 2.83 2.40
N ASP A 46 -10.87 4.14 2.36
CA ASP A 46 -10.23 4.98 1.37
C ASP A 46 -8.79 5.28 1.78
N THR A 47 -7.83 4.96 0.94
CA THR A 47 -6.41 5.22 1.22
C THR A 47 -6.06 6.70 1.34
N ARG A 48 -6.91 7.60 0.83
CA ARG A 48 -6.78 9.06 1.02
C ARG A 48 -6.96 9.47 2.49
N GLU A 49 -7.60 8.63 3.29
CA GLU A 49 -7.86 8.82 4.72
C GLU A 49 -6.77 8.18 5.61
N ALA A 50 -5.58 7.93 5.09
CA ALA A 50 -4.50 7.26 5.82
C ALA A 50 -4.20 7.90 7.20
N GLU A 51 -4.27 9.23 7.31
CA GLU A 51 -4.05 9.98 8.55
C GLU A 51 -5.11 9.72 9.63
N ALA A 52 -6.34 9.36 9.23
CA ALA A 52 -7.39 8.97 10.17
C ALA A 52 -7.20 7.55 10.70
N LEU A 53 -6.47 6.71 9.97
CA LEU A 53 -6.30 5.29 10.25
C LEU A 53 -4.97 4.96 10.93
N LEU A 54 -3.93 5.77 10.69
CA LEU A 54 -2.56 5.53 11.11
C LEU A 54 -1.99 6.79 11.79
N LYS A 55 -1.13 6.57 12.77
CA LYS A 55 -0.44 7.69 13.45
C LYS A 55 0.61 8.31 12.53
N PRO A 56 0.83 9.64 12.62
CA PRO A 56 1.95 10.27 11.94
C PRO A 56 3.28 9.60 12.28
N ASN A 57 4.19 9.53 11.31
CA ASN A 57 5.53 8.95 11.45
C ASN A 57 5.55 7.54 12.06
N SER A 58 4.57 6.68 11.72
CA SER A 58 4.47 5.33 12.26
C SER A 58 4.79 4.23 11.25
N VAL A 59 4.75 4.52 9.96
CA VAL A 59 4.90 3.55 8.87
C VAL A 59 6.34 3.57 8.33
N HIS A 60 6.97 2.42 8.21
CA HIS A 60 8.33 2.30 7.67
C HIS A 60 8.34 2.09 6.15
N LEU A 61 7.38 1.31 5.67
CA LEU A 61 7.25 0.95 4.25
C LEU A 61 5.77 0.98 3.87
N MET A 62 5.45 1.63 2.78
CA MET A 62 4.15 1.59 2.14
C MET A 62 4.31 1.02 0.73
N VAL A 63 3.53 -0.01 0.42
CA VAL A 63 3.48 -0.61 -0.91
C VAL A 63 2.05 -0.53 -1.41
N THR A 64 1.86 0.04 -2.59
CA THR A 64 0.54 0.18 -3.19
C THR A 64 0.57 -0.19 -4.66
N ASP A 65 -0.47 -0.87 -5.11
CA ASP A 65 -0.76 -1.14 -6.51
C ASP A 65 -1.85 -0.16 -6.95
N ALA A 66 -1.46 0.86 -7.72
CA ALA A 66 -2.39 1.89 -8.16
C ALA A 66 -3.42 1.31 -9.13
N PRO A 67 -4.70 1.74 -9.07
CA PRO A 67 -5.71 1.28 -10.03
C PRO A 67 -5.25 1.52 -11.47
N TYR A 68 -5.36 0.51 -12.33
CA TYR A 68 -4.85 0.57 -13.71
C TYR A 68 -5.72 1.39 -14.68
N GLY A 69 -6.81 2.01 -14.22
CA GLY A 69 -7.69 2.83 -15.06
C GLY A 69 -8.49 2.05 -16.10
N VAL A 70 -8.42 0.73 -16.09
CA VAL A 70 -9.17 -0.14 -16.99
C VAL A 70 -10.49 -0.53 -16.32
N GLN A 71 -11.43 0.41 -16.21
CA GLN A 71 -12.79 0.05 -15.85
C GLN A 71 -13.57 -0.31 -17.12
N LYS A 72 -13.85 -1.59 -17.31
CA LYS A 72 -14.90 -2.05 -18.21
C LYS A 72 -16.24 -1.65 -17.61
N GLY A 73 -16.90 -0.66 -18.23
CA GLY A 73 -18.34 -0.46 -18.20
C GLY A 73 -18.94 0.08 -16.90
N THR A 74 -18.78 1.35 -16.64
CA THR A 74 -19.85 2.24 -16.17
C THR A 74 -19.44 3.67 -16.47
N ALA A 75 -20.28 4.38 -17.23
CA ALA A 75 -20.14 5.81 -17.50
C ALA A 75 -20.40 6.57 -16.19
N GLY A 76 -19.37 6.81 -15.41
CA GLY A 76 -19.44 7.52 -14.15
C GLY A 76 -18.05 7.93 -13.68
N ARG A 77 -17.71 9.19 -13.98
CA ARG A 77 -16.64 9.98 -13.37
C ARG A 77 -15.32 9.22 -13.20
N GLN A 78 -14.50 9.25 -14.23
CA GLN A 78 -13.08 9.00 -14.14
C GLN A 78 -12.45 10.12 -13.28
N ASP A 79 -12.36 9.91 -11.98
CA ASP A 79 -11.30 10.55 -11.25
C ASP A 79 -10.01 9.98 -11.84
N SER A 80 -9.23 10.83 -12.50
CA SER A 80 -7.99 10.38 -13.11
C SER A 80 -7.17 9.72 -12.03
N ILE A 81 -6.53 8.58 -12.31
CA ILE A 81 -5.65 7.87 -11.35
C ILE A 81 -4.65 8.85 -10.71
N GLY A 82 -4.12 9.78 -11.52
CA GLY A 82 -3.30 10.87 -11.03
C GLY A 82 -3.99 11.74 -9.98
N GLY A 83 -5.29 11.98 -10.09
CA GLY A 83 -6.07 12.72 -9.10
C GLY A 83 -6.20 11.96 -7.77
N THR A 84 -6.48 10.68 -7.81
CA THR A 84 -6.59 9.84 -6.60
C THR A 84 -5.25 9.72 -5.88
N ILE A 85 -4.16 9.45 -6.62
CA ILE A 85 -2.81 9.37 -6.04
C ILE A 85 -2.41 10.75 -5.48
N ALA A 86 -2.58 11.84 -6.24
CA ALA A 86 -2.25 13.18 -5.79
C ALA A 86 -2.99 13.56 -4.49
N ALA A 87 -4.25 13.15 -4.35
CA ALA A 87 -5.02 13.38 -3.14
C ALA A 87 -4.56 12.53 -1.94
N ALA A 88 -3.99 11.35 -2.19
CA ALA A 88 -3.53 10.44 -1.14
C ALA A 88 -2.10 10.75 -0.65
N LEU A 89 -1.23 11.25 -1.52
CA LEU A 89 0.20 11.45 -1.25
C LEU A 89 0.49 12.28 0.02
N PRO A 90 -0.20 13.41 0.32
CA PRO A 90 0.06 14.15 1.55
C PRO A 90 -0.18 13.33 2.81
N GLY A 91 -1.28 12.58 2.87
CA GLY A 91 -1.60 11.69 3.99
C GLY A 91 -0.61 10.54 4.11
N TRP A 92 -0.17 9.97 2.99
CA TRP A 92 0.87 8.94 2.98
C TRP A 92 2.21 9.47 3.48
N HIS A 93 2.57 10.70 3.07
CA HIS A 93 3.77 11.37 3.56
C HIS A 93 3.71 11.61 5.07
N SER A 94 2.58 12.07 5.58
CA SER A 94 2.38 12.30 7.02
C SER A 94 2.58 11.05 7.86
N VAL A 95 2.02 9.90 7.44
CA VAL A 95 2.09 8.66 8.23
C VAL A 95 3.42 7.92 8.09
N LEU A 96 4.15 8.12 7.00
CA LEU A 96 5.50 7.55 6.84
C LEU A 96 6.49 8.20 7.81
N LYS A 97 7.40 7.41 8.34
CA LYS A 97 8.54 7.89 9.14
C LYS A 97 9.55 8.63 8.25
N PRO A 98 10.34 9.56 8.80
CA PRO A 98 11.55 10.01 8.13
C PRO A 98 12.41 8.81 7.72
N GLY A 99 12.89 8.80 6.49
CA GLY A 99 13.57 7.64 5.88
C GLY A 99 12.65 6.51 5.41
N GLY A 100 11.35 6.57 5.71
CA GLY A 100 10.36 5.59 5.26
C GLY A 100 10.17 5.62 3.74
N VAL A 101 9.85 4.46 3.17
CA VAL A 101 9.78 4.26 1.71
C VAL A 101 8.34 4.05 1.25
N LEU A 102 7.99 4.68 0.15
CA LEU A 102 6.77 4.47 -0.62
C LEU A 102 7.12 3.78 -1.94
N ALA A 103 6.50 2.64 -2.21
CA ALA A 103 6.57 1.93 -3.48
C ALA A 103 5.20 1.96 -4.16
N ILE A 104 5.15 2.47 -5.39
CA ILE A 104 3.91 2.52 -6.19
C ILE A 104 4.11 1.70 -7.46
N SER A 105 3.28 0.68 -7.64
CA SER A 105 3.09 -0.01 -8.91
C SER A 105 1.98 0.68 -9.71
N PHE A 106 2.18 0.88 -11.01
CA PHE A 106 1.23 1.60 -11.86
C PHE A 106 1.28 1.13 -13.32
N ASN A 107 0.25 1.45 -14.10
CA ASN A 107 0.20 1.19 -15.54
C ASN A 107 0.77 2.36 -16.33
N THR A 108 1.86 2.12 -17.06
CA THR A 108 2.57 3.15 -17.86
C THR A 108 1.76 3.66 -19.06
N HIS A 109 0.77 2.90 -19.51
CA HIS A 109 -0.17 3.36 -20.56
C HIS A 109 -1.11 4.45 -20.06
N VAL A 110 -1.43 4.45 -18.77
CA VAL A 110 -2.37 5.39 -18.16
C VAL A 110 -1.65 6.55 -17.48
N THR A 111 -0.60 6.25 -16.74
CA THR A 111 0.17 7.25 -15.98
C THR A 111 1.62 7.25 -16.42
N LYS A 112 2.12 8.40 -16.83
CA LYS A 112 3.54 8.52 -17.20
C LYS A 112 4.41 8.58 -15.95
N ARG A 113 5.54 7.86 -15.97
CA ARG A 113 6.51 7.79 -14.88
C ARG A 113 6.91 9.18 -14.36
N ASP A 114 7.30 10.08 -15.25
CA ASP A 114 7.76 11.41 -14.87
C ASP A 114 6.64 12.26 -14.24
N ALA A 115 5.40 12.06 -14.68
CA ALA A 115 4.25 12.75 -14.08
C ALA A 115 4.02 12.28 -12.64
N LEU A 116 4.15 10.98 -12.38
CA LEU A 116 4.00 10.41 -11.04
C LEU A 116 5.15 10.85 -10.13
N ILE A 117 6.39 10.86 -10.63
CA ILE A 117 7.56 11.38 -9.89
C ILE A 117 7.31 12.83 -9.45
N ARG A 118 6.89 13.70 -10.37
CA ARG A 118 6.58 15.11 -10.04
C ARG A 118 5.49 15.26 -8.98
N LEU A 119 4.48 14.39 -8.99
CA LEU A 119 3.43 14.40 -7.94
C LEU A 119 4.02 14.00 -6.59
N MET A 120 4.88 12.99 -6.55
CA MET A 120 5.54 12.54 -5.32
C MET A 120 6.49 13.62 -4.77
N GLU A 121 7.29 14.24 -5.61
CA GLU A 121 8.19 15.35 -5.22
C GLU A 121 7.40 16.56 -4.70
N LYS A 122 6.30 16.90 -5.36
CA LYS A 122 5.40 17.99 -4.89
C LYS A 122 4.81 17.68 -3.51
N ALA A 123 4.61 16.42 -3.18
CA ALA A 123 4.14 15.98 -1.87
C ALA A 123 5.25 15.84 -0.82
N GLY A 124 6.50 16.16 -1.17
CA GLY A 124 7.64 16.15 -0.25
C GLY A 124 8.46 14.86 -0.26
N PHE A 125 8.21 13.96 -1.19
CA PHE A 125 9.02 12.75 -1.35
C PHE A 125 10.26 13.00 -2.19
N GLU A 126 11.31 12.24 -1.93
CA GLU A 126 12.48 12.11 -2.81
C GLU A 126 12.34 10.83 -3.64
N ALA A 127 12.29 10.95 -4.96
CA ALA A 127 12.29 9.78 -5.83
C ALA A 127 13.64 9.04 -5.72
N VAL A 128 13.59 7.75 -5.44
CA VAL A 128 14.78 6.90 -5.45
C VAL A 128 14.98 6.42 -6.87
N GLN A 129 16.15 6.69 -7.44
CA GLN A 129 16.46 6.23 -8.76
C GLN A 129 16.64 4.71 -8.76
N THR A 130 15.73 4.01 -9.41
CA THR A 130 15.78 2.56 -9.58
C THR A 130 16.09 2.22 -11.02
N ALA A 131 16.65 1.04 -11.27
CA ALA A 131 16.66 0.46 -12.60
C ALA A 131 15.23 0.42 -13.16
N ASN A 132 15.10 0.44 -14.48
CA ASN A 132 13.78 0.30 -15.12
C ASN A 132 13.15 -1.03 -14.71
N LEU A 133 12.05 -0.97 -13.97
CA LEU A 133 11.27 -2.11 -13.51
C LEU A 133 10.04 -2.34 -14.40
N GLU A 134 9.95 -1.63 -15.51
CA GLU A 134 8.85 -1.78 -16.46
C GLU A 134 8.81 -3.20 -17.02
N HIS A 135 7.64 -3.82 -16.98
CA HIS A 135 7.39 -5.11 -17.58
C HIS A 135 5.98 -5.16 -18.18
N TRP A 136 5.91 -5.82 -19.32
CA TRP A 136 4.64 -6.05 -20.01
C TRP A 136 3.85 -7.15 -19.30
N VAL A 137 2.56 -6.92 -19.10
CA VAL A 137 1.64 -7.88 -18.47
C VAL A 137 0.64 -8.41 -19.50
N GLU A 138 -0.02 -7.49 -20.22
CA GLU A 138 -0.96 -7.78 -21.31
C GLU A 138 -1.11 -6.56 -22.22
N GLN A 139 -1.87 -6.66 -23.32
CA GLN A 139 -1.99 -5.59 -24.31
C GLN A 139 -2.37 -4.21 -23.73
N ALA A 140 -3.16 -4.18 -22.66
CA ALA A 140 -3.63 -2.95 -22.03
C ALA A 140 -2.83 -2.55 -20.79
N ILE A 141 -1.86 -3.37 -20.34
CA ILE A 141 -1.15 -3.19 -19.07
C ILE A 141 0.35 -3.39 -19.27
N SER A 142 1.08 -2.29 -19.18
CA SER A 142 2.52 -2.30 -18.92
C SER A 142 2.75 -1.73 -17.53
N ARG A 143 3.35 -2.51 -16.66
CA ARG A 143 3.53 -2.20 -15.24
C ARG A 143 4.93 -1.67 -14.98
N ASP A 144 5.02 -0.61 -14.21
CA ASP A 144 6.29 -0.12 -13.66
C ASP A 144 6.15 0.14 -12.16
N VAL A 145 7.26 0.25 -11.46
CA VAL A 145 7.32 0.53 -10.02
C VAL A 145 8.23 1.74 -9.77
N ILE A 146 7.75 2.68 -8.99
CA ILE A 146 8.54 3.80 -8.50
C ILE A 146 8.71 3.66 -7.00
N LEU A 147 9.94 3.88 -6.54
CA LEU A 147 10.28 4.01 -5.12
C LEU A 147 10.53 5.48 -4.81
N ALA A 148 9.99 5.94 -3.69
CA ALA A 148 10.27 7.26 -3.17
C ALA A 148 10.44 7.20 -1.64
N ARG A 149 11.25 8.06 -1.09
CA ARG A 149 11.58 8.14 0.32
C ARG A 149 11.05 9.44 0.89
N LYS A 150 10.54 9.39 2.12
CA LYS A 150 10.34 10.58 2.93
C LYS A 150 11.70 11.03 3.50
N PRO A 151 12.15 12.26 3.26
CA PRO A 151 13.38 12.80 3.84
C PRO A 151 13.42 12.74 5.35
#